data_54cfb5e4e7c026a0d293bd431a9702d6
#
_entry.id   54cfb5e4e7c026a0d293bd431a9702d6
#
_cell.length_a   1.000
_cell.length_b   1.000
_cell.length_c   1.000
_cell.angle_alpha   90.00
_cell.angle_beta   90.00
_cell.angle_gamma   90.00
#
_symmetry.space_group_name_H-M   'P 1'
#
loop_
_entity.id
_entity.type
_entity.pdbx_description
1 polymer ?
#
loop_
_entity_poly.entity_id
_entity_poly.type
_entity_poly.pdbx_seq_one_letter_code
_entity_poly.pdbx_strand_id
1 'polypeptide(L)'
;MKILVASHTYIVDLNCEKLRALAQLEPGIQIRVVVPKRWKPGGVQTKIVETQYRDEGALKIVPIANFSQNHQGLLTFGADLISQMHQFRPQIIQVEQGSRSLAYTQMIILNQLLGIKAKNIFFTWWNLPYTLKFPVSLLEKYNLHHSHGIIAGNQDGAEILGDRGYQGKIKVMPQLGVDEKLFTPRSQPELAAKLGIYQGEFVVGFVGRFVPEKGLLTLLQALIVLRDYPWKLLLLGRGELRDTLVKIIEENNLQERVIMVESVPHNQVPNYINLMSTLVLPSETTSKVKTLTSVGWKEQFGHVLIEAMACQVPVIGSNSGEIPHVIGDAGLIFPEGDIQALANCILQLRQNPDLAQRLGVMGYKTAMRKYTNTALAKQQLEFYQELSP
;
A
#
# COMPACT_ATOMS: atom_id res chain seq x y z
N MET A 1 20.20 17.30 -5.26
CA MET A 1 19.04 17.13 -6.19
C MET A 1 17.82 17.83 -5.60
N LYS A 2 17.03 18.57 -6.39
CA LYS A 2 15.77 19.21 -5.96
C LYS A 2 14.57 18.43 -6.50
N ILE A 3 13.71 17.94 -5.62
CA ILE A 3 12.59 17.07 -5.95
C ILE A 3 11.29 17.72 -5.48
N LEU A 4 10.34 17.89 -6.39
CA LEU A 4 8.98 18.32 -6.05
C LEU A 4 8.04 17.12 -6.18
N VAL A 5 7.38 16.77 -5.09
CA VAL A 5 6.39 15.68 -5.06
C VAL A 5 5.01 16.30 -4.83
N ALA A 6 4.00 15.90 -5.60
CA ALA A 6 2.62 16.34 -5.40
C ALA A 6 1.71 15.13 -5.15
N SER A 7 1.09 15.08 -3.99
CA SER A 7 0.18 13.99 -3.61
C SER A 7 -0.72 14.37 -2.43
N HIS A 8 -1.96 13.88 -2.45
CA HIS A 8 -2.85 13.93 -1.29
C HIS A 8 -2.47 12.92 -0.19
N THR A 9 -1.64 11.94 -0.50
CA THR A 9 -1.22 10.88 0.43
C THR A 9 -0.46 11.44 1.63
N TYR A 10 0.35 12.48 1.41
CA TYR A 10 1.24 13.06 2.42
C TYR A 10 0.60 14.10 3.35
N ILE A 11 -0.73 14.24 3.31
CA ILE A 11 -1.49 14.92 4.37
C ILE A 11 -1.40 14.13 5.70
N VAL A 12 -1.18 12.80 5.60
CA VAL A 12 -0.95 11.92 6.74
C VAL A 12 0.54 11.84 7.00
N ASP A 13 0.96 12.21 8.21
CA ASP A 13 2.38 12.34 8.57
C ASP A 13 3.17 11.04 8.42
N LEU A 14 2.60 9.92 8.85
CA LEU A 14 3.21 8.59 8.72
C LEU A 14 3.58 8.21 7.28
N ASN A 15 2.88 8.75 6.30
CA ASN A 15 3.16 8.48 4.90
C ASN A 15 4.43 9.21 4.40
N CYS A 16 4.96 10.17 5.17
CA CYS A 16 6.14 10.94 4.79
C CYS A 16 7.48 10.20 5.06
N GLU A 17 7.47 9.06 5.76
CA GLU A 17 8.69 8.37 6.20
C GLU A 17 9.65 8.00 5.04
N LYS A 18 9.12 7.52 3.91
CA LYS A 18 9.95 7.26 2.73
C LYS A 18 10.62 8.53 2.20
N LEU A 19 9.92 9.67 2.21
CA LEU A 19 10.47 10.94 1.75
C LEU A 19 11.46 11.53 2.76
N ARG A 20 11.26 11.29 4.07
CA ARG A 20 12.26 11.61 5.11
C ARG A 20 13.54 10.82 4.90
N ALA A 21 13.40 9.51 4.66
CA ALA A 21 14.54 8.66 4.33
C ALA A 21 15.25 9.13 3.06
N LEU A 22 14.50 9.45 1.99
CA LEU A 22 15.06 9.96 0.73
C LEU A 22 15.85 11.26 0.93
N ALA A 23 15.34 12.19 1.75
CA ALA A 23 16.01 13.44 2.04
C ALA A 23 17.35 13.29 2.78
N GLN A 24 17.56 12.13 3.43
CA GLN A 24 18.75 11.83 4.23
C GLN A 24 19.78 10.96 3.48
N LEU A 25 19.46 10.43 2.29
CA LEU A 25 20.37 9.51 1.57
C LEU A 25 21.64 10.19 1.09
N GLU A 26 21.56 11.43 0.60
CA GLU A 26 22.69 12.17 0.08
C GLU A 26 22.65 13.64 0.49
N PRO A 27 23.81 14.25 0.80
CA PRO A 27 23.89 15.70 1.03
C PRO A 27 23.38 16.48 -0.19
N GLY A 28 22.55 17.51 0.04
CA GLY A 28 22.04 18.38 -1.01
C GLY A 28 20.75 17.88 -1.68
N ILE A 29 20.17 16.77 -1.26
CA ILE A 29 18.79 16.43 -1.61
C ILE A 29 17.86 17.40 -0.87
N GLN A 30 16.97 18.06 -1.62
CA GLN A 30 15.92 18.91 -1.10
C GLN A 30 14.58 18.46 -1.67
N ILE A 31 13.62 18.21 -0.80
CA ILE A 31 12.30 17.73 -1.20
C ILE A 31 11.24 18.75 -0.79
N ARG A 32 10.41 19.14 -1.74
CA ARG A 32 9.21 19.94 -1.49
C ARG A 32 7.99 19.11 -1.84
N VAL A 33 7.14 18.86 -0.85
CA VAL A 33 5.92 18.07 -1.02
C VAL A 33 4.73 19.02 -1.07
N VAL A 34 4.11 19.12 -2.23
CA VAL A 34 2.88 19.88 -2.42
C VAL A 34 1.69 18.99 -2.07
N VAL A 35 0.90 19.42 -1.12
CA VAL A 35 -0.30 18.71 -0.67
C VAL A 35 -1.54 19.60 -0.77
N PRO A 36 -2.74 19.04 -0.94
CA PRO A 36 -3.96 19.84 -0.86
C PRO A 36 -4.10 20.43 0.55
N LYS A 37 -4.45 21.75 0.62
CA LYS A 37 -4.69 22.43 1.88
C LYS A 37 -5.89 21.84 2.63
N ARG A 38 -6.92 21.40 1.88
CA ARG A 38 -8.13 20.80 2.42
C ARG A 38 -8.45 19.52 1.65
N TRP A 39 -8.49 18.38 2.34
CA TRP A 39 -8.74 17.09 1.71
C TRP A 39 -9.60 16.19 2.59
N LYS A 40 -10.53 15.47 1.95
CA LYS A 40 -11.30 14.38 2.57
C LYS A 40 -10.64 13.05 2.18
N PRO A 41 -9.93 12.36 3.07
CA PRO A 41 -9.12 11.19 2.70
C PRO A 41 -9.92 10.02 2.13
N GLY A 42 -11.18 9.88 2.48
CA GLY A 42 -12.01 8.73 2.12
C GLY A 42 -11.78 7.53 3.06
N GLY A 43 -12.43 6.42 2.75
CA GLY A 43 -12.38 5.22 3.60
C GLY A 43 -13.01 5.47 4.97
N VAL A 44 -12.25 5.23 6.04
CA VAL A 44 -12.71 5.36 7.42
C VAL A 44 -12.81 6.82 7.90
N GLN A 45 -12.00 7.70 7.33
CA GLN A 45 -12.01 9.14 7.68
C GLN A 45 -12.97 9.91 6.80
N THR A 46 -14.09 10.33 7.38
CA THR A 46 -15.15 11.11 6.70
C THR A 46 -14.97 12.62 6.83
N LYS A 47 -14.10 13.09 7.74
CA LYS A 47 -13.87 14.52 8.00
C LYS A 47 -12.81 15.08 7.06
N ILE A 48 -12.99 16.35 6.67
CA ILE A 48 -11.97 17.10 5.92
C ILE A 48 -10.79 17.35 6.86
N VAL A 49 -9.59 17.02 6.36
CA VAL A 49 -8.32 17.34 7.02
C VAL A 49 -7.79 18.65 6.44
N GLU A 50 -7.41 19.59 7.29
CA GLU A 50 -6.66 20.79 6.93
C GLU A 50 -5.18 20.55 7.20
N THR A 51 -4.38 20.63 6.13
CA THR A 51 -2.94 20.40 6.22
C THR A 51 -2.22 21.69 6.61
N GLN A 52 -1.29 21.60 7.55
CA GLN A 52 -0.43 22.69 7.96
C GLN A 52 0.94 22.60 7.27
N TYR A 53 1.56 23.77 7.08
CA TYR A 53 2.94 23.83 6.60
C TYR A 53 3.90 23.20 7.64
N ARG A 54 4.85 22.41 7.14
CA ARG A 54 5.91 21.82 7.98
C ARG A 54 7.26 22.01 7.30
N ASP A 55 8.24 22.44 8.07
CA ASP A 55 9.64 22.57 7.65
C ASP A 55 10.50 21.61 8.48
N GLU A 56 10.98 20.58 7.82
CA GLU A 56 11.85 19.55 8.40
C GLU A 56 13.27 19.64 7.79
N GLY A 57 13.70 20.85 7.44
CA GLY A 57 15.01 21.09 6.83
C GLY A 57 15.04 20.74 5.35
N ALA A 58 15.58 19.57 5.01
CA ALA A 58 15.66 19.09 3.65
C ALA A 58 14.30 18.69 3.06
N LEU A 59 13.32 18.38 3.91
CA LEU A 59 11.94 18.05 3.53
C LEU A 59 10.99 19.15 3.98
N LYS A 60 10.17 19.67 3.06
CA LYS A 60 9.13 20.66 3.37
C LYS A 60 7.77 20.21 2.85
N ILE A 61 6.76 20.22 3.72
CA ILE A 61 5.37 19.94 3.34
C ILE A 61 4.65 21.27 3.12
N VAL A 62 4.19 21.50 1.90
CA VAL A 62 3.62 22.78 1.46
C VAL A 62 2.15 22.59 1.09
N PRO A 63 1.20 22.95 1.96
CA PRO A 63 -0.21 22.91 1.66
C PRO A 63 -0.56 24.04 0.70
N ILE A 64 -1.19 23.71 -0.42
CA ILE A 64 -1.65 24.66 -1.43
C ILE A 64 -3.17 24.58 -1.58
N ALA A 65 -3.84 25.71 -1.74
CA ALA A 65 -5.27 25.76 -2.05
C ALA A 65 -5.59 24.87 -3.25
N ASN A 66 -6.67 24.13 -3.18
CA ASN A 66 -7.00 23.11 -4.17
C ASN A 66 -8.48 23.14 -4.55
N PHE A 67 -8.82 22.74 -5.78
CA PHE A 67 -10.17 22.82 -6.33
C PHE A 67 -11.02 21.56 -6.07
N SER A 68 -10.41 20.38 -5.97
CA SER A 68 -11.11 19.15 -5.56
C SER A 68 -10.70 18.76 -4.15
N GLN A 69 -11.67 18.31 -3.32
CA GLN A 69 -11.39 17.94 -1.93
C GLN A 69 -11.47 16.43 -1.67
N ASN A 70 -11.88 15.63 -2.65
CA ASN A 70 -12.05 14.19 -2.48
C ASN A 70 -11.90 13.38 -3.77
N HIS A 71 -11.71 14.02 -4.92
CA HIS A 71 -11.58 13.33 -6.20
C HIS A 71 -10.17 13.52 -6.77
N GLN A 72 -9.35 12.46 -6.67
CA GLN A 72 -7.93 12.49 -7.05
C GLN A 72 -7.69 12.93 -8.50
N GLY A 73 -8.47 12.42 -9.45
CA GLY A 73 -8.31 12.77 -10.87
C GLY A 73 -8.60 14.24 -11.21
N LEU A 74 -9.46 14.88 -10.40
CA LEU A 74 -9.84 16.29 -10.56
C LEU A 74 -9.05 17.25 -9.67
N LEU A 75 -8.14 16.74 -8.83
CA LEU A 75 -7.30 17.58 -8.00
C LEU A 75 -6.45 18.50 -8.87
N THR A 76 -6.54 19.80 -8.59
CA THR A 76 -5.66 20.86 -9.14
C THR A 76 -5.30 21.83 -8.02
N PHE A 77 -4.18 22.50 -8.18
CA PHE A 77 -3.64 23.42 -7.18
C PHE A 77 -3.81 24.88 -7.63
N GLY A 78 -3.96 25.78 -6.66
CA GLY A 78 -4.09 27.22 -6.89
C GLY A 78 -2.79 27.90 -7.31
N ALA A 79 -2.86 29.23 -7.48
CA ALA A 79 -1.77 30.04 -8.03
C ALA A 79 -0.45 29.97 -7.25
N ASP A 80 -0.50 29.68 -5.94
CA ASP A 80 0.70 29.52 -5.11
C ASP A 80 1.65 28.44 -5.64
N LEU A 81 1.13 27.45 -6.38
CA LEU A 81 1.95 26.44 -7.03
C LEU A 81 2.98 27.06 -7.99
N ILE A 82 2.60 28.11 -8.71
CA ILE A 82 3.46 28.81 -9.66
C ILE A 82 4.69 29.38 -8.92
N SER A 83 4.44 30.08 -7.82
CA SER A 83 5.53 30.65 -7.00
C SER A 83 6.42 29.57 -6.40
N GLN A 84 5.82 28.47 -5.91
CA GLN A 84 6.57 27.33 -5.37
C GLN A 84 7.48 26.69 -6.41
N MET A 85 6.99 26.45 -7.63
CA MET A 85 7.78 25.88 -8.71
C MET A 85 8.87 26.85 -9.20
N HIS A 86 8.53 28.13 -9.37
CA HIS A 86 9.48 29.15 -9.84
C HIS A 86 10.65 29.35 -8.88
N GLN A 87 10.39 29.46 -7.58
CA GLN A 87 11.42 29.66 -6.55
C GLN A 87 12.25 28.40 -6.31
N PHE A 88 11.60 27.23 -6.28
CA PHE A 88 12.30 25.97 -5.96
C PHE A 88 13.11 25.43 -7.13
N ARG A 89 12.61 25.61 -8.37
CA ARG A 89 13.22 25.09 -9.61
C ARG A 89 13.63 23.62 -9.47
N PRO A 90 12.66 22.69 -9.35
CA PRO A 90 12.93 21.28 -9.18
C PRO A 90 13.66 20.69 -10.40
N GLN A 91 14.45 19.65 -10.18
CA GLN A 91 15.02 18.80 -11.23
C GLN A 91 14.10 17.61 -11.54
N ILE A 92 13.33 17.18 -10.53
CA ILE A 92 12.34 16.11 -10.63
C ILE A 92 10.97 16.68 -10.17
N ILE A 93 9.93 16.39 -10.94
CA ILE A 93 8.53 16.62 -10.57
C ILE A 93 7.84 15.26 -10.58
N GLN A 94 7.41 14.77 -9.42
CA GLN A 94 6.67 13.52 -9.27
C GLN A 94 5.25 13.80 -8.77
N VAL A 95 4.24 13.32 -9.50
CA VAL A 95 2.83 13.43 -9.10
C VAL A 95 2.24 12.03 -8.87
N GLU A 96 1.66 11.82 -7.70
CA GLU A 96 1.23 10.48 -7.29
C GLU A 96 -0.30 10.33 -7.39
N GLN A 97 -0.83 10.45 -8.61
CA GLN A 97 -2.28 10.40 -8.89
C GLN A 97 -2.60 9.71 -10.22
N GLY A 98 -1.63 9.01 -10.81
CA GLY A 98 -1.80 8.25 -12.05
C GLY A 98 -1.83 9.08 -13.33
N SER A 99 -1.93 8.36 -14.45
CA SER A 99 -1.84 8.90 -15.83
C SER A 99 -2.94 9.90 -16.20
N ARG A 100 -4.10 9.86 -15.52
CA ARG A 100 -5.30 10.65 -15.82
C ARG A 100 -5.47 11.85 -14.90
N SER A 101 -4.43 12.26 -14.20
CA SER A 101 -4.48 13.34 -13.21
C SER A 101 -4.40 14.72 -13.85
N LEU A 102 -5.34 15.60 -13.51
CA LEU A 102 -5.27 17.01 -13.86
C LEU A 102 -4.12 17.72 -13.15
N ALA A 103 -3.79 17.35 -11.91
CA ALA A 103 -2.62 17.88 -11.21
C ALA A 103 -1.33 17.59 -11.96
N TYR A 104 -1.21 16.38 -12.53
CA TYR A 104 -0.02 16.04 -13.33
C TYR A 104 0.06 16.88 -14.61
N THR A 105 -1.04 17.01 -15.34
CA THR A 105 -1.11 17.90 -16.50
C THR A 105 -0.74 19.34 -16.12
N GLN A 106 -1.28 19.86 -15.02
CA GLN A 106 -0.96 21.20 -14.51
C GLN A 106 0.54 21.36 -14.25
N MET A 107 1.18 20.37 -13.60
CA MET A 107 2.62 20.40 -13.33
C MET A 107 3.46 20.36 -14.61
N ILE A 108 3.07 19.56 -15.60
CA ILE A 108 3.74 19.50 -16.91
C ILE A 108 3.67 20.87 -17.61
N ILE A 109 2.50 21.45 -17.67
CA ILE A 109 2.28 22.77 -18.31
C ILE A 109 3.11 23.84 -17.60
N LEU A 110 3.09 23.89 -16.27
CA LEU A 110 3.87 24.86 -15.50
C LEU A 110 5.38 24.63 -15.64
N ASN A 111 5.84 23.39 -15.70
CA ASN A 111 7.24 23.07 -15.98
C ASN A 111 7.70 23.67 -17.32
N GLN A 112 6.88 23.55 -18.35
CA GLN A 112 7.14 24.12 -19.69
C GLN A 112 7.09 25.66 -19.68
N LEU A 113 6.02 26.25 -19.17
CA LEU A 113 5.80 27.71 -19.17
C LEU A 113 6.86 28.46 -18.34
N LEU A 114 7.31 27.89 -17.24
CA LEU A 114 8.35 28.48 -16.37
C LEU A 114 9.79 28.14 -16.82
N GLY A 115 9.95 27.37 -17.89
CA GLY A 115 11.28 26.97 -18.39
C GLY A 115 12.13 26.23 -17.35
N ILE A 116 11.51 25.40 -16.49
CA ILE A 116 12.20 24.71 -15.38
C ILE A 116 13.02 23.55 -15.91
N LYS A 117 12.52 22.81 -16.92
CA LYS A 117 13.16 21.63 -17.56
C LYS A 117 13.31 20.44 -16.61
N ALA A 118 12.43 20.32 -15.61
CA ALA A 118 12.40 19.16 -14.72
C ALA A 118 11.97 17.89 -15.46
N LYS A 119 12.41 16.73 -14.96
CA LYS A 119 11.90 15.44 -15.42
C LYS A 119 10.54 15.18 -14.78
N ASN A 120 9.51 15.00 -15.60
CA ASN A 120 8.16 14.72 -15.16
C ASN A 120 7.98 13.22 -14.95
N ILE A 121 7.48 12.83 -13.77
CA ILE A 121 7.24 11.44 -13.36
C ILE A 121 5.84 11.38 -12.73
N PHE A 122 5.13 10.30 -12.92
CA PHE A 122 3.95 10.03 -12.09
C PHE A 122 4.03 8.65 -11.44
N PHE A 123 3.27 8.49 -10.36
CA PHE A 123 3.03 7.22 -9.68
C PHE A 123 1.58 6.77 -9.88
N THR A 124 1.36 5.44 -10.01
CA THR A 124 0.02 4.86 -10.10
C THR A 124 -0.09 3.55 -9.33
N TRP A 125 -1.24 3.35 -8.65
CA TRP A 125 -1.66 2.06 -8.10
C TRP A 125 -2.57 1.26 -9.04
N TRP A 126 -2.95 1.83 -10.19
CA TRP A 126 -3.97 1.26 -11.03
C TRP A 126 -3.52 -0.06 -11.64
N ASN A 127 -4.28 -1.15 -11.40
CA ASN A 127 -3.92 -2.51 -11.77
C ASN A 127 -5.03 -3.26 -12.55
N LEU A 128 -5.99 -2.52 -13.11
CA LEU A 128 -7.07 -3.10 -13.90
C LEU A 128 -7.12 -2.48 -15.29
N PRO A 129 -7.37 -3.25 -16.35
CA PRO A 129 -7.64 -2.72 -17.68
C PRO A 129 -8.78 -1.70 -17.65
N TYR A 130 -8.66 -0.63 -18.43
CA TYR A 130 -9.67 0.41 -18.51
C TYR A 130 -9.80 1.00 -19.89
N THR A 131 -11.01 1.53 -20.18
CA THR A 131 -11.31 2.23 -21.43
C THR A 131 -11.62 3.69 -21.13
N LEU A 132 -11.04 4.60 -21.90
CA LEU A 132 -11.22 6.02 -21.76
C LEU A 132 -11.94 6.62 -22.96
N LYS A 133 -12.93 7.46 -22.67
CA LYS A 133 -13.61 8.29 -23.67
C LYS A 133 -12.95 9.68 -23.72
N PHE A 134 -13.16 10.41 -24.83
CA PHE A 134 -12.85 11.84 -24.93
C PHE A 134 -13.61 12.62 -23.83
N PRO A 135 -13.01 13.61 -23.18
CA PRO A 135 -11.65 14.14 -23.37
C PRO A 135 -10.56 13.45 -22.52
N VAL A 136 -10.92 12.51 -21.62
CA VAL A 136 -9.96 11.89 -20.68
C VAL A 136 -8.88 11.07 -21.40
N SER A 137 -9.22 10.47 -22.54
CA SER A 137 -8.25 9.76 -23.37
C SER A 137 -7.16 10.67 -23.95
N LEU A 138 -7.51 11.92 -24.28
CA LEU A 138 -6.55 12.93 -24.75
C LEU A 138 -5.66 13.41 -23.61
N LEU A 139 -6.25 13.63 -22.44
CA LEU A 139 -5.51 14.00 -21.23
C LEU A 139 -4.44 12.96 -20.89
N GLU A 140 -4.80 11.66 -20.90
CA GLU A 140 -3.85 10.61 -20.63
C GLU A 140 -2.75 10.54 -21.69
N LYS A 141 -3.09 10.61 -22.97
CA LYS A 141 -2.08 10.63 -24.05
C LYS A 141 -1.09 11.78 -23.86
N TYR A 142 -1.58 12.97 -23.52
CA TYR A 142 -0.73 14.12 -23.23
C TYR A 142 0.21 13.83 -22.03
N ASN A 143 -0.33 13.32 -20.93
CA ASN A 143 0.44 13.00 -19.73
C ASN A 143 1.52 11.92 -20.00
N LEU A 144 1.16 10.83 -20.69
CA LEU A 144 2.11 9.78 -21.06
C LEU A 144 3.21 10.30 -21.98
N HIS A 145 2.87 11.12 -22.99
CA HIS A 145 3.83 11.69 -23.92
C HIS A 145 4.88 12.59 -23.24
N HIS A 146 4.48 13.32 -22.19
CA HIS A 146 5.36 14.24 -21.46
C HIS A 146 6.00 13.62 -20.22
N SER A 147 5.79 12.32 -19.97
CA SER A 147 6.43 11.60 -18.88
C SER A 147 7.82 11.11 -19.26
N HIS A 148 8.81 11.39 -18.42
CA HIS A 148 10.18 10.91 -18.57
C HIS A 148 10.41 9.55 -17.87
N GLY A 149 9.54 9.22 -16.90
CA GLY A 149 9.54 7.96 -16.19
C GLY A 149 8.20 7.74 -15.48
N ILE A 150 7.91 6.50 -15.13
CA ILE A 150 6.71 6.12 -14.39
C ILE A 150 7.10 5.21 -13.23
N ILE A 151 6.45 5.39 -12.08
CA ILE A 151 6.51 4.44 -10.97
C ILE A 151 5.14 3.76 -10.90
N ALA A 152 5.11 2.46 -11.14
CA ALA A 152 3.92 1.62 -10.99
C ALA A 152 3.96 0.91 -9.63
N GLY A 153 2.89 0.94 -8.88
CA GLY A 153 2.80 0.30 -7.57
C GLY A 153 2.73 -1.23 -7.63
N ASN A 154 2.54 -1.78 -8.83
CA ASN A 154 2.38 -3.20 -9.10
C ASN A 154 2.74 -3.52 -10.57
N GLN A 155 2.95 -4.81 -10.84
CA GLN A 155 3.33 -5.31 -12.18
C GLN A 155 2.22 -5.10 -13.22
N ASP A 156 0.97 -5.38 -12.86
CA ASP A 156 -0.18 -5.14 -13.74
C ASP A 156 -0.25 -3.70 -14.24
N GLY A 157 0.00 -2.73 -13.34
CA GLY A 157 -0.01 -1.31 -13.69
C GLY A 157 1.08 -0.95 -14.70
N ALA A 158 2.26 -1.57 -14.58
CA ALA A 158 3.34 -1.38 -15.55
C ALA A 158 2.97 -1.94 -16.92
N GLU A 159 2.40 -3.14 -16.98
CA GLU A 159 1.94 -3.80 -18.21
C GLU A 159 0.85 -2.99 -18.90
N ILE A 160 -0.19 -2.57 -18.15
CA ILE A 160 -1.28 -1.73 -18.68
C ILE A 160 -0.73 -0.44 -19.31
N LEU A 161 0.25 0.22 -18.70
CA LEU A 161 0.81 1.45 -19.24
C LEU A 161 1.64 1.21 -20.50
N GLY A 162 2.33 0.06 -20.60
CA GLY A 162 2.99 -0.40 -21.82
C GLY A 162 1.98 -0.63 -22.97
N ASP A 163 0.88 -1.34 -22.70
CA ASP A 163 -0.20 -1.59 -23.65
C ASP A 163 -0.89 -0.27 -24.10
N ARG A 164 -0.86 0.74 -23.27
CA ARG A 164 -1.36 2.08 -23.61
C ARG A 164 -0.36 2.93 -24.40
N GLY A 165 0.76 2.34 -24.79
CA GLY A 165 1.76 2.94 -25.69
C GLY A 165 2.86 3.73 -24.99
N TYR A 166 3.06 3.61 -23.68
CA TYR A 166 4.21 4.21 -23.02
C TYR A 166 5.47 3.40 -23.32
N GLN A 167 6.51 4.07 -23.85
CA GLN A 167 7.78 3.45 -24.26
C GLN A 167 8.97 3.86 -23.38
N GLY A 168 8.71 4.68 -22.36
CA GLY A 168 9.77 5.15 -21.45
C GLY A 168 10.05 4.15 -20.31
N LYS A 169 10.90 4.56 -19.36
CA LYS A 169 11.25 3.73 -18.20
C LYS A 169 10.10 3.61 -17.22
N ILE A 170 9.78 2.38 -16.81
CA ILE A 170 8.83 2.10 -15.73
C ILE A 170 9.57 1.38 -14.60
N LYS A 171 9.45 1.89 -13.38
CA LYS A 171 9.92 1.24 -12.15
C LYS A 171 8.72 0.67 -11.41
N VAL A 172 8.72 -0.63 -11.13
CA VAL A 172 7.70 -1.25 -10.27
C VAL A 172 8.19 -1.18 -8.83
N MET A 173 7.49 -0.42 -8.00
CA MET A 173 7.73 -0.31 -6.56
C MET A 173 6.53 0.31 -5.84
N PRO A 174 6.23 -0.06 -4.58
CA PRO A 174 5.13 0.53 -3.84
C PRO A 174 5.38 2.00 -3.50
N GLN A 175 4.29 2.74 -3.30
CA GLN A 175 4.33 4.15 -2.90
C GLN A 175 4.94 4.34 -1.51
N LEU A 176 4.55 3.47 -0.58
CA LEU A 176 4.92 3.51 0.84
C LEU A 176 5.62 2.21 1.22
N GLY A 177 6.60 2.30 2.10
CA GLY A 177 7.28 1.17 2.68
C GLY A 177 6.79 0.83 4.08
N VAL A 178 7.38 -0.20 4.67
CA VAL A 178 7.23 -0.52 6.08
C VAL A 178 8.26 0.28 6.90
N ASP A 179 7.83 0.75 8.07
CA ASP A 179 8.73 1.35 9.05
C ASP A 179 9.50 0.24 9.79
N GLU A 180 10.77 0.08 9.46
CA GLU A 180 11.65 -0.96 10.01
C GLU A 180 11.97 -0.79 11.50
N LYS A 181 11.68 0.37 12.10
CA LYS A 181 11.82 0.61 13.53
C LYS A 181 10.57 0.24 14.30
N LEU A 182 9.43 0.38 13.66
CA LEU A 182 8.13 0.09 14.23
C LEU A 182 7.77 -1.39 14.09
N PHE A 183 7.89 -1.94 12.86
CA PHE A 183 7.58 -3.34 12.56
C PHE A 183 8.85 -4.19 12.73
N THR A 184 9.00 -4.75 13.92
CA THR A 184 10.14 -5.59 14.31
C THR A 184 9.65 -6.82 15.04
N PRO A 185 10.38 -7.94 14.98
CA PRO A 185 10.10 -9.12 15.82
C PRO A 185 10.19 -8.75 17.31
N ARG A 186 9.13 -9.03 18.07
CA ARG A 186 9.09 -8.79 19.51
C ARG A 186 8.09 -9.71 20.23
N SER A 187 8.37 -10.07 21.46
CA SER A 187 7.42 -10.82 22.29
C SER A 187 6.35 -9.90 22.88
N GLN A 188 5.12 -10.41 23.00
CA GLN A 188 3.96 -9.66 23.49
C GLN A 188 3.18 -10.46 24.56
N PRO A 189 3.81 -10.90 25.66
CA PRO A 189 3.17 -11.83 26.62
C PRO A 189 1.97 -11.22 27.33
N GLU A 190 2.02 -9.93 27.68
CA GLU A 190 0.90 -9.23 28.34
C GLU A 190 -0.32 -9.10 27.41
N LEU A 191 -0.09 -8.74 26.15
CA LEU A 191 -1.16 -8.65 25.17
C LEU A 191 -1.72 -10.03 24.83
N ALA A 192 -0.88 -11.08 24.73
CA ALA A 192 -1.32 -12.46 24.56
C ALA A 192 -2.24 -12.89 25.69
N ALA A 193 -1.84 -12.69 26.94
CA ALA A 193 -2.64 -13.03 28.12
C ALA A 193 -3.97 -12.27 28.14
N LYS A 194 -3.96 -10.97 27.83
CA LYS A 194 -5.18 -10.15 27.74
C LYS A 194 -6.17 -10.65 26.70
N LEU A 195 -5.67 -11.23 25.59
CA LEU A 195 -6.48 -11.77 24.50
C LEU A 195 -6.82 -13.25 24.66
N GLY A 196 -6.41 -13.91 25.76
CA GLY A 196 -6.62 -15.33 25.97
C GLY A 196 -5.86 -16.22 25.00
N ILE A 197 -4.69 -15.77 24.56
CA ILE A 197 -3.75 -16.52 23.72
C ILE A 197 -2.70 -17.13 24.63
N TYR A 198 -2.65 -18.46 24.69
CA TYR A 198 -1.72 -19.19 25.55
C TYR A 198 -0.45 -19.58 24.77
N GLN A 199 0.62 -19.81 25.52
CA GLN A 199 1.90 -20.24 24.95
C GLN A 199 1.75 -21.56 24.18
N GLY A 200 2.26 -21.59 22.95
CA GLY A 200 2.20 -22.76 22.06
C GLY A 200 0.93 -22.87 21.21
N GLU A 201 -0.03 -21.97 21.38
CA GLU A 201 -1.19 -21.92 20.46
C GLU A 201 -0.78 -21.42 19.08
N PHE A 202 -1.32 -22.06 18.04
CA PHE A 202 -1.13 -21.63 16.66
C PHE A 202 -2.16 -20.56 16.30
N VAL A 203 -1.70 -19.33 16.12
CA VAL A 203 -2.53 -18.16 15.86
C VAL A 203 -2.48 -17.82 14.37
N VAL A 204 -3.60 -17.98 13.68
CA VAL A 204 -3.81 -17.46 12.34
C VAL A 204 -4.28 -16.02 12.44
N GLY A 205 -3.63 -15.10 11.73
CA GLY A 205 -3.94 -13.68 11.80
C GLY A 205 -4.43 -13.10 10.49
N PHE A 206 -5.30 -12.10 10.61
CA PHE A 206 -5.69 -11.21 9.52
C PHE A 206 -5.71 -9.77 10.02
N VAL A 207 -5.16 -8.85 9.24
CA VAL A 207 -5.20 -7.42 9.50
C VAL A 207 -5.71 -6.69 8.27
N GLY A 208 -6.81 -5.94 8.40
CA GLY A 208 -7.36 -5.20 7.27
C GLY A 208 -8.84 -4.87 7.40
N ARG A 209 -9.43 -4.34 6.33
CA ARG A 209 -10.86 -4.05 6.27
C ARG A 209 -11.66 -5.35 6.16
N PHE A 210 -12.78 -5.42 6.87
CA PHE A 210 -13.72 -6.55 6.78
C PHE A 210 -14.71 -6.32 5.64
N VAL A 211 -14.23 -6.50 4.43
CA VAL A 211 -14.98 -6.32 3.18
C VAL A 211 -14.85 -7.57 2.29
N PRO A 212 -15.82 -7.85 1.39
CA PRO A 212 -15.85 -9.09 0.62
C PRO A 212 -14.56 -9.38 -0.13
N GLU A 213 -14.00 -8.37 -0.79
CA GLU A 213 -12.79 -8.51 -1.60
C GLU A 213 -11.52 -8.87 -0.79
N LYS A 214 -11.58 -8.85 0.53
CA LYS A 214 -10.49 -9.30 1.40
C LYS A 214 -10.56 -10.79 1.76
N GLY A 215 -11.55 -11.53 1.26
CA GLY A 215 -11.62 -12.99 1.35
C GLY A 215 -11.76 -13.57 2.76
N LEU A 216 -12.27 -12.77 3.71
CA LEU A 216 -12.45 -13.21 5.12
C LEU A 216 -13.38 -14.43 5.26
N LEU A 217 -14.37 -14.56 4.37
CA LEU A 217 -15.27 -15.70 4.38
C LEU A 217 -14.53 -16.98 3.98
N THR A 218 -13.67 -16.92 2.99
CA THR A 218 -12.81 -18.03 2.56
C THR A 218 -11.85 -18.44 3.68
N LEU A 219 -11.25 -17.46 4.39
CA LEU A 219 -10.40 -17.74 5.56
C LEU A 219 -11.17 -18.47 6.66
N LEU A 220 -12.36 -17.97 7.01
CA LEU A 220 -13.16 -18.58 8.08
C LEU A 220 -13.61 -19.99 7.69
N GLN A 221 -14.01 -20.21 6.43
CA GLN A 221 -14.37 -21.55 5.94
C GLN A 221 -13.19 -22.51 5.92
N ALA A 222 -11.98 -22.06 5.55
CA ALA A 222 -10.77 -22.88 5.63
C ALA A 222 -10.46 -23.30 7.07
N LEU A 223 -10.69 -22.44 8.04
CA LEU A 223 -10.53 -22.76 9.46
C LEU A 223 -11.62 -23.71 10.00
N ILE A 224 -12.84 -23.63 9.48
CA ILE A 224 -13.91 -24.60 9.77
C ILE A 224 -13.53 -25.99 9.25
N VAL A 225 -12.92 -26.11 8.07
CA VAL A 225 -12.37 -27.37 7.56
C VAL A 225 -11.31 -27.94 8.53
N LEU A 226 -10.54 -27.07 9.18
CA LEU A 226 -9.50 -27.42 10.14
C LEU A 226 -9.99 -27.51 11.59
N ARG A 227 -11.29 -27.64 11.86
CA ARG A 227 -11.86 -27.59 13.22
C ARG A 227 -11.29 -28.68 14.16
N ASP A 228 -10.85 -29.79 13.64
CA ASP A 228 -10.27 -30.90 14.44
C ASP A 228 -8.83 -30.62 14.90
N TYR A 229 -8.21 -29.56 14.37
CA TYR A 229 -6.89 -29.11 14.80
C TYR A 229 -7.02 -27.91 15.76
N PRO A 230 -6.13 -27.77 16.76
CA PRO A 230 -6.12 -26.60 17.63
C PRO A 230 -5.53 -25.38 16.88
N TRP A 231 -6.31 -24.30 16.80
CA TRP A 231 -5.92 -23.01 16.27
C TRP A 231 -6.71 -21.89 16.95
N LYS A 232 -6.17 -20.68 16.91
CA LYS A 232 -6.86 -19.43 17.20
C LYS A 232 -6.89 -18.57 15.93
N LEU A 233 -7.92 -17.76 15.77
CA LEU A 233 -8.00 -16.74 14.71
C LEU A 233 -7.99 -15.35 15.34
N LEU A 234 -7.04 -14.51 14.96
CA LEU A 234 -6.96 -13.11 15.38
C LEU A 234 -7.31 -12.20 14.20
N LEU A 235 -8.47 -11.57 14.26
CA LEU A 235 -8.97 -10.60 13.28
C LEU A 235 -8.78 -9.19 13.81
N LEU A 236 -7.92 -8.40 13.17
CA LEU A 236 -7.71 -6.98 13.50
C LEU A 236 -8.24 -6.11 12.37
N GLY A 237 -9.33 -5.40 12.62
CA GLY A 237 -9.94 -4.50 11.65
C GLY A 237 -11.43 -4.29 11.85
N ARG A 238 -12.04 -3.66 10.85
CA ARG A 238 -13.48 -3.36 10.83
C ARG A 238 -14.02 -3.30 9.40
N GLY A 239 -15.30 -3.45 9.23
CA GLY A 239 -15.97 -3.35 7.93
C GLY A 239 -17.36 -4.00 7.96
N GLU A 240 -18.03 -3.96 6.83
CA GLU A 240 -19.40 -4.40 6.65
C GLU A 240 -19.63 -5.90 6.89
N LEU A 241 -18.56 -6.73 6.76
CA LEU A 241 -18.69 -8.18 7.00
C LEU A 241 -18.72 -8.55 8.49
N ARG A 242 -18.52 -7.61 9.42
CA ARG A 242 -18.42 -7.92 10.86
C ARG A 242 -19.56 -8.80 11.36
N ASP A 243 -20.80 -8.38 11.08
CA ASP A 243 -21.99 -9.10 11.59
C ASP A 243 -22.16 -10.47 10.92
N THR A 244 -21.80 -10.58 9.63
CA THR A 244 -21.78 -11.85 8.91
C THR A 244 -20.76 -12.82 9.51
N LEU A 245 -19.55 -12.33 9.84
CA LEU A 245 -18.51 -13.12 10.48
C LEU A 245 -18.95 -13.61 11.87
N VAL A 246 -19.53 -12.73 12.69
CA VAL A 246 -20.06 -13.09 14.02
C VAL A 246 -21.11 -14.21 13.89
N LYS A 247 -22.05 -14.08 12.97
CA LYS A 247 -23.07 -15.10 12.73
C LYS A 247 -22.47 -16.46 12.37
N ILE A 248 -21.50 -16.51 11.44
CA ILE A 248 -20.84 -17.75 11.03
C ILE A 248 -20.04 -18.37 12.20
N ILE A 249 -19.38 -17.55 13.01
CA ILE A 249 -18.64 -17.98 14.19
C ILE A 249 -19.59 -18.65 15.20
N GLU A 250 -20.75 -18.06 15.45
CA GLU A 250 -21.77 -18.60 16.36
C GLU A 250 -22.37 -19.91 15.84
N GLU A 251 -22.77 -19.94 14.56
CA GLU A 251 -23.35 -21.11 13.91
C GLU A 251 -22.40 -22.33 13.90
N ASN A 252 -21.08 -22.09 13.95
CA ASN A 252 -20.07 -23.15 13.95
C ASN A 252 -19.43 -23.40 15.33
N ASN A 253 -19.90 -22.77 16.40
CA ASN A 253 -19.39 -22.87 17.77
C ASN A 253 -17.89 -22.51 17.88
N LEU A 254 -17.46 -21.44 17.24
CA LEU A 254 -16.05 -21.00 17.16
C LEU A 254 -15.72 -19.83 18.08
N GLN A 255 -16.65 -19.38 18.96
CA GLN A 255 -16.47 -18.17 19.78
C GLN A 255 -15.19 -18.22 20.63
N GLU A 256 -14.83 -19.39 21.17
CA GLU A 256 -13.62 -19.58 21.97
C GLU A 256 -12.32 -19.55 21.14
N ARG A 257 -12.44 -19.67 19.81
CA ARG A 257 -11.29 -19.72 18.88
C ARG A 257 -11.04 -18.42 18.15
N VAL A 258 -12.01 -17.52 18.07
CA VAL A 258 -11.93 -16.30 17.26
C VAL A 258 -11.87 -15.05 18.14
N ILE A 259 -10.80 -14.30 17.97
CA ILE A 259 -10.55 -13.04 18.65
C ILE A 259 -10.74 -11.91 17.62
N MET A 260 -11.70 -11.02 17.87
CA MET A 260 -11.97 -9.87 17.01
C MET A 260 -11.57 -8.57 17.72
N VAL A 261 -10.65 -7.83 17.12
CA VAL A 261 -10.21 -6.51 17.58
C VAL A 261 -10.59 -5.49 16.51
N GLU A 262 -11.37 -4.47 16.86
CA GLU A 262 -11.91 -3.56 15.85
C GLU A 262 -10.85 -2.79 15.09
N SER A 263 -10.16 -1.91 15.75
CA SER A 263 -9.06 -1.16 15.17
C SER A 263 -8.19 -0.56 16.27
N VAL A 264 -6.92 -0.45 15.98
CA VAL A 264 -5.94 0.15 16.88
C VAL A 264 -5.16 1.24 16.13
N PRO A 265 -4.52 2.17 16.83
CA PRO A 265 -3.56 3.07 16.20
C PRO A 265 -2.48 2.30 15.44
N HIS A 266 -2.02 2.84 14.30
CA HIS A 266 -1.08 2.15 13.41
C HIS A 266 0.20 1.69 14.14
N ASN A 267 0.68 2.48 15.08
CA ASN A 267 1.85 2.14 15.90
C ASN A 267 1.65 0.96 16.86
N GLN A 268 0.42 0.51 17.06
CA GLN A 268 0.09 -0.68 17.85
C GLN A 268 -0.11 -1.94 16.99
N VAL A 269 -0.33 -1.79 15.69
CA VAL A 269 -0.55 -2.91 14.75
C VAL A 269 0.54 -3.99 14.87
N PRO A 270 1.85 -3.66 14.93
CA PRO A 270 2.90 -4.68 15.04
C PRO A 270 2.81 -5.51 16.33
N ASN A 271 2.20 -4.99 17.41
CA ASN A 271 2.03 -5.77 18.64
C ASN A 271 1.09 -6.96 18.40
N TYR A 272 0.04 -6.76 17.60
CA TYR A 272 -0.91 -7.83 17.24
C TYR A 272 -0.32 -8.78 16.19
N ILE A 273 0.41 -8.25 15.21
CA ILE A 273 1.09 -9.08 14.21
C ILE A 273 2.07 -10.04 14.89
N ASN A 274 2.81 -9.58 15.90
CA ASN A 274 3.77 -10.39 16.64
C ASN A 274 3.13 -11.49 17.54
N LEU A 275 1.81 -11.55 17.65
CA LEU A 275 1.08 -12.66 18.27
C LEU A 275 0.74 -13.78 17.27
N MET A 276 0.90 -13.54 15.99
CA MET A 276 0.46 -14.45 14.93
C MET A 276 1.54 -15.47 14.62
N SER A 277 1.15 -16.74 14.49
CA SER A 277 2.01 -17.80 13.95
C SER A 277 2.11 -17.71 12.42
N THR A 278 1.07 -17.18 11.77
CA THR A 278 1.04 -16.84 10.35
C THR A 278 0.04 -15.71 10.09
N LEU A 279 0.34 -14.81 9.18
CA LEU A 279 -0.63 -13.83 8.67
C LEU A 279 -1.17 -14.30 7.33
N VAL A 280 -2.48 -14.24 7.16
CA VAL A 280 -3.18 -14.63 5.93
C VAL A 280 -3.78 -13.40 5.26
N LEU A 281 -3.49 -13.18 3.97
CA LEU A 281 -4.15 -12.20 3.11
C LEU A 281 -4.87 -12.92 1.97
N PRO A 282 -6.13 -13.34 2.18
CA PRO A 282 -6.87 -14.17 1.24
C PRO A 282 -7.68 -13.33 0.23
N SER A 283 -7.16 -12.20 -0.22
CA SER A 283 -7.87 -11.27 -1.12
C SER A 283 -8.39 -11.97 -2.37
N GLU A 284 -9.57 -11.57 -2.82
CA GLU A 284 -10.27 -12.16 -3.97
C GLU A 284 -10.58 -11.07 -5.01
N THR A 285 -10.31 -11.37 -6.26
CA THR A 285 -10.68 -10.54 -7.40
C THR A 285 -12.19 -10.52 -7.55
N THR A 286 -12.79 -9.35 -7.73
CA THR A 286 -14.23 -9.21 -7.88
C THR A 286 -14.61 -8.28 -9.03
N SER A 287 -15.69 -8.60 -9.74
CA SER A 287 -16.30 -7.73 -10.75
C SER A 287 -17.40 -6.83 -10.21
N LYS A 288 -17.73 -6.93 -8.91
CA LYS A 288 -18.84 -6.17 -8.29
C LYS A 288 -18.51 -4.67 -8.13
N VAL A 289 -17.25 -4.31 -7.97
CA VAL A 289 -16.82 -2.91 -7.83
C VAL A 289 -16.80 -2.27 -9.21
N LYS A 290 -17.52 -1.15 -9.36
CA LYS A 290 -17.57 -0.37 -10.62
C LYS A 290 -17.06 1.03 -10.40
N THR A 291 -16.17 1.46 -11.27
CA THR A 291 -15.71 2.85 -11.38
C THR A 291 -16.19 3.45 -12.70
N LEU A 292 -15.93 4.72 -12.93
CA LEU A 292 -16.29 5.38 -14.20
C LEU A 292 -15.54 4.79 -15.40
N THR A 293 -14.41 4.13 -15.22
CA THR A 293 -13.50 3.71 -16.29
C THR A 293 -13.17 2.23 -16.30
N SER A 294 -13.52 1.49 -15.24
CA SER A 294 -13.22 0.06 -15.12
C SER A 294 -14.25 -0.66 -14.25
N VAL A 295 -14.27 -1.97 -14.38
CA VAL A 295 -15.05 -2.88 -13.55
C VAL A 295 -14.09 -3.85 -12.89
N GLY A 296 -14.29 -4.08 -11.60
CA GLY A 296 -13.53 -5.02 -10.81
C GLY A 296 -12.66 -4.37 -9.74
N TRP A 297 -12.11 -5.23 -8.93
CA TRP A 297 -11.09 -4.95 -7.93
C TRP A 297 -10.20 -6.19 -7.80
N LYS A 298 -8.92 -6.00 -7.66
CA LYS A 298 -7.95 -7.01 -7.23
C LYS A 298 -6.88 -6.36 -6.35
N GLU A 299 -6.16 -7.16 -5.58
CA GLU A 299 -5.19 -6.61 -4.63
C GLU A 299 -4.10 -5.81 -5.36
N GLN A 300 -3.88 -4.58 -4.92
CA GLN A 300 -2.92 -3.70 -5.55
C GLN A 300 -1.49 -3.93 -5.07
N PHE A 301 -1.34 -4.39 -3.81
CA PHE A 301 -0.04 -4.67 -3.22
C PHE A 301 -0.12 -5.60 -2.01
N GLY A 302 -0.98 -5.28 -1.02
CA GLY A 302 -1.06 -6.04 0.24
C GLY A 302 -0.01 -5.59 1.26
N HIS A 303 -0.01 -4.31 1.66
CA HIS A 303 0.96 -3.75 2.61
C HIS A 303 1.12 -4.56 3.89
N VAL A 304 0.04 -5.15 4.40
CA VAL A 304 0.08 -5.98 5.61
C VAL A 304 1.02 -7.18 5.47
N LEU A 305 1.27 -7.66 4.25
CA LEU A 305 2.24 -8.74 4.02
C LEU A 305 3.65 -8.30 4.37
N ILE A 306 4.07 -7.12 3.90
CA ILE A 306 5.41 -6.60 4.21
C ILE A 306 5.54 -6.19 5.68
N GLU A 307 4.44 -5.79 6.32
CA GLU A 307 4.37 -5.52 7.76
C GLU A 307 4.58 -6.80 8.58
N ALA A 308 3.90 -7.90 8.20
CA ALA A 308 4.08 -9.22 8.84
C ALA A 308 5.48 -9.78 8.57
N MET A 309 5.96 -9.68 7.34
CA MET A 309 7.32 -10.09 6.97
C MET A 309 8.37 -9.32 7.78
N ALA A 310 8.18 -8.01 8.01
CA ALA A 310 9.06 -7.20 8.85
C ALA A 310 9.03 -7.61 10.33
N CYS A 311 7.91 -8.16 10.80
CA CYS A 311 7.80 -8.78 12.13
C CYS A 311 8.28 -10.24 12.15
N GLN A 312 8.89 -10.76 11.08
CA GLN A 312 9.34 -12.14 10.93
C GLN A 312 8.20 -13.18 11.06
N VAL A 313 6.97 -12.77 10.80
CA VAL A 313 5.79 -13.63 10.78
C VAL A 313 5.63 -14.22 9.38
N PRO A 314 5.57 -15.56 9.20
CA PRO A 314 5.34 -16.17 7.90
C PRO A 314 3.98 -15.76 7.33
N VAL A 315 3.91 -15.60 6.01
CA VAL A 315 2.71 -15.11 5.33
C VAL A 315 2.12 -16.16 4.39
N ILE A 316 0.80 -16.18 4.30
CA ILE A 316 0.03 -16.91 3.30
C ILE A 316 -0.78 -15.89 2.51
N GLY A 317 -0.72 -15.91 1.19
CA GLY A 317 -1.51 -15.03 0.34
C GLY A 317 -2.25 -15.78 -0.76
N SER A 318 -3.38 -15.21 -1.21
CA SER A 318 -4.00 -15.66 -2.45
C SER A 318 -3.17 -15.23 -3.65
N ASN A 319 -3.48 -15.77 -4.83
CA ASN A 319 -2.87 -15.33 -6.09
C ASN A 319 -3.53 -14.07 -6.68
N SER A 320 -4.20 -13.24 -5.85
CA SER A 320 -4.84 -12.00 -6.28
C SER A 320 -3.83 -10.88 -6.53
N GLY A 321 -3.85 -10.31 -7.73
CA GLY A 321 -3.07 -9.11 -8.09
C GLY A 321 -1.58 -9.21 -7.76
N GLU A 322 -1.06 -8.28 -6.99
CA GLU A 322 0.38 -8.18 -6.69
C GLU A 322 0.84 -9.12 -5.56
N ILE A 323 -0.05 -9.81 -4.85
CA ILE A 323 0.30 -10.67 -3.71
C ILE A 323 1.43 -11.66 -4.03
N PRO A 324 1.40 -12.43 -5.16
CA PRO A 324 2.46 -13.36 -5.49
C PRO A 324 3.83 -12.70 -5.66
N HIS A 325 3.89 -11.51 -6.25
CA HIS A 325 5.14 -10.76 -6.45
C HIS A 325 5.70 -10.20 -5.15
N VAL A 326 4.81 -9.77 -4.23
CA VAL A 326 5.22 -9.27 -2.90
C VAL A 326 5.79 -10.39 -2.05
N ILE A 327 5.14 -11.54 -2.01
CA ILE A 327 5.55 -12.70 -1.22
C ILE A 327 6.79 -13.38 -1.84
N GLY A 328 6.77 -13.61 -3.17
CA GLY A 328 7.79 -14.41 -3.85
C GLY A 328 7.99 -15.77 -3.18
N ASP A 329 9.24 -16.15 -2.91
CA ASP A 329 9.58 -17.41 -2.23
C ASP A 329 9.48 -17.33 -0.69
N ALA A 330 9.08 -16.19 -0.14
CA ALA A 330 9.10 -15.92 1.30
C ALA A 330 7.79 -16.26 2.04
N GLY A 331 6.88 -16.99 1.42
CA GLY A 331 5.59 -17.41 2.00
C GLY A 331 4.89 -18.45 1.15
N LEU A 332 3.63 -18.71 1.44
CA LEU A 332 2.81 -19.66 0.69
C LEU A 332 1.74 -18.92 -0.12
N ILE A 333 1.47 -19.41 -1.34
CA ILE A 333 0.45 -18.88 -2.24
C ILE A 333 -0.61 -19.95 -2.48
N PHE A 334 -1.88 -19.55 -2.48
CA PHE A 334 -3.01 -20.40 -2.82
C PHE A 334 -3.92 -19.72 -3.86
N PRO A 335 -4.70 -20.48 -4.66
CA PRO A 335 -5.66 -19.91 -5.61
C PRO A 335 -6.77 -19.13 -4.91
N GLU A 336 -7.17 -17.96 -5.45
CA GLU A 336 -8.27 -17.14 -4.90
C GLU A 336 -9.53 -17.98 -4.67
N GLY A 337 -10.16 -17.84 -3.49
CA GLY A 337 -11.41 -18.52 -3.15
C GLY A 337 -11.28 -20.04 -2.89
N ASP A 338 -10.09 -20.62 -3.06
CA ASP A 338 -9.87 -22.06 -2.82
C ASP A 338 -9.68 -22.33 -1.31
N ILE A 339 -10.79 -22.71 -0.68
CA ILE A 339 -10.87 -22.99 0.75
C ILE A 339 -9.93 -24.14 1.15
N GLN A 340 -9.88 -25.21 0.33
CA GLN A 340 -9.07 -26.39 0.65
C GLN A 340 -7.58 -26.12 0.49
N ALA A 341 -7.17 -25.39 -0.54
CA ALA A 341 -5.79 -24.99 -0.74
C ALA A 341 -5.32 -24.08 0.40
N LEU A 342 -6.15 -23.11 0.85
CA LEU A 342 -5.84 -22.27 2.02
C LEU A 342 -5.72 -23.10 3.30
N ALA A 343 -6.66 -24.01 3.54
CA ALA A 343 -6.59 -24.92 4.70
C ALA A 343 -5.30 -25.74 4.68
N ASN A 344 -4.89 -26.26 3.53
CA ASN A 344 -3.64 -27.01 3.38
C ASN A 344 -2.40 -26.14 3.67
N CYS A 345 -2.36 -24.89 3.20
CA CYS A 345 -1.27 -23.95 3.52
C CYS A 345 -1.18 -23.67 5.02
N ILE A 346 -2.30 -23.44 5.69
CA ILE A 346 -2.36 -23.22 7.15
C ILE A 346 -1.87 -24.47 7.89
N LEU A 347 -2.36 -25.64 7.51
CA LEU A 347 -1.98 -26.92 8.12
C LEU A 347 -0.49 -27.23 7.91
N GLN A 348 0.05 -26.93 6.73
CA GLN A 348 1.46 -27.11 6.41
C GLN A 348 2.37 -26.31 7.34
N LEU A 349 2.06 -25.03 7.60
CA LEU A 349 2.84 -24.19 8.53
C LEU A 349 2.68 -24.66 9.97
N ARG A 350 1.46 -25.07 10.34
CA ARG A 350 1.20 -25.57 11.70
C ARG A 350 1.94 -26.89 12.00
N GLN A 351 2.01 -27.80 11.03
CA GLN A 351 2.64 -29.11 11.21
C GLN A 351 4.16 -29.08 10.98
N ASN A 352 4.68 -28.01 10.39
CA ASN A 352 6.09 -27.89 10.06
C ASN A 352 6.68 -26.56 10.60
N PRO A 353 7.01 -26.51 11.91
CA PRO A 353 7.60 -25.31 12.53
C PRO A 353 8.88 -24.83 11.87
N ASP A 354 9.72 -25.75 11.36
CA ASP A 354 10.96 -25.42 10.67
C ASP A 354 10.69 -24.68 9.35
N LEU A 355 9.65 -25.09 8.63
CA LEU A 355 9.21 -24.37 7.43
C LEU A 355 8.69 -22.97 7.79
N ALA A 356 7.84 -22.86 8.81
CA ALA A 356 7.31 -21.59 9.28
C ALA A 356 8.45 -20.64 9.68
N GLN A 357 9.43 -21.12 10.44
CA GLN A 357 10.60 -20.34 10.82
C GLN A 357 11.43 -19.90 9.61
N ARG A 358 11.70 -20.79 8.67
CA ARG A 358 12.45 -20.45 7.44
C ARG A 358 11.75 -19.39 6.64
N LEU A 359 10.43 -19.53 6.41
CA LEU A 359 9.65 -18.54 5.67
C LEU A 359 9.58 -17.19 6.39
N GLY A 360 9.43 -17.18 7.72
CA GLY A 360 9.50 -15.96 8.52
C GLY A 360 10.84 -15.23 8.36
N VAL A 361 11.98 -15.96 8.45
CA VAL A 361 13.32 -15.38 8.24
C VAL A 361 13.52 -14.88 6.81
N MET A 362 13.05 -15.63 5.80
CA MET A 362 13.10 -15.20 4.38
C MET A 362 12.25 -13.94 4.15
N GLY A 363 11.04 -13.91 4.74
CA GLY A 363 10.15 -12.75 4.70
C GLY A 363 10.82 -11.52 5.30
N TYR A 364 11.38 -11.64 6.49
CA TYR A 364 12.10 -10.55 7.14
C TYR A 364 13.24 -9.99 6.26
N LYS A 365 14.11 -10.87 5.74
CA LYS A 365 15.20 -10.46 4.85
C LYS A 365 14.69 -9.76 3.59
N THR A 366 13.58 -10.25 3.01
CA THR A 366 12.96 -9.66 1.83
C THR A 366 12.37 -8.29 2.14
N ALA A 367 11.63 -8.15 3.25
CA ALA A 367 11.06 -6.87 3.68
C ALA A 367 12.16 -5.83 3.94
N MET A 368 13.21 -6.19 4.68
CA MET A 368 14.32 -5.28 4.99
C MET A 368 15.08 -4.84 3.74
N ARG A 369 15.29 -5.73 2.77
CA ARG A 369 16.02 -5.44 1.54
C ARG A 369 15.21 -4.63 0.54
N LYS A 370 13.90 -4.91 0.40
CA LYS A 370 13.09 -4.39 -0.72
C LYS A 370 12.03 -3.37 -0.31
N TYR A 371 11.46 -3.47 0.89
CA TYR A 371 10.18 -2.83 1.23
C TYR A 371 10.22 -1.89 2.42
N THR A 372 11.36 -1.69 3.09
CA THR A 372 11.47 -0.64 4.11
C THR A 372 11.41 0.74 3.46
N ASN A 373 11.00 1.76 4.22
CA ASN A 373 11.03 3.13 3.74
C ASN A 373 12.43 3.54 3.24
N THR A 374 13.49 3.10 3.94
CA THR A 374 14.88 3.33 3.52
C THR A 374 15.23 2.61 2.22
N ALA A 375 14.83 1.34 2.05
CA ALA A 375 15.09 0.58 0.83
C ALA A 375 14.36 1.16 -0.38
N LEU A 376 13.10 1.57 -0.21
CA LEU A 376 12.32 2.22 -1.26
C LEU A 376 12.86 3.61 -1.61
N ALA A 377 13.33 4.38 -0.62
CA ALA A 377 13.97 5.67 -0.86
C ALA A 377 15.23 5.52 -1.75
N LYS A 378 16.06 4.50 -1.51
CA LYS A 378 17.22 4.18 -2.34
C LYS A 378 16.81 3.83 -3.77
N GLN A 379 15.86 2.91 -3.94
CA GLN A 379 15.33 2.53 -5.26
C GLN A 379 14.75 3.73 -6.02
N GLN A 380 14.07 4.63 -5.31
CA GLN A 380 13.50 5.84 -5.90
C GLN A 380 14.58 6.83 -6.32
N LEU A 381 15.64 7.01 -5.52
CA LEU A 381 16.78 7.85 -5.86
C LEU A 381 17.53 7.32 -7.10
N GLU A 382 17.82 6.02 -7.13
CA GLU A 382 18.44 5.36 -8.29
C GLU A 382 17.62 5.61 -9.56
N PHE A 383 16.29 5.45 -9.49
CA PHE A 383 15.41 5.72 -10.62
C PHE A 383 15.45 7.19 -11.07
N TYR A 384 15.52 8.14 -10.14
CA TYR A 384 15.66 9.55 -10.49
C TYR A 384 17.00 9.86 -11.15
N GLN A 385 18.08 9.25 -10.67
CA GLN A 385 19.43 9.39 -11.25
C GLN A 385 19.49 8.80 -12.66
N GLU A 386 18.82 7.68 -12.91
CA GLU A 386 18.71 7.09 -14.25
C GLU A 386 17.97 7.97 -15.27
N LEU A 387 17.10 8.88 -14.82
CA LEU A 387 16.38 9.80 -15.68
C LEU A 387 17.10 11.14 -15.86
N SER A 388 18.08 11.41 -15.01
CA SER A 388 18.90 12.62 -15.06
C SER A 388 20.26 12.26 -15.64
N PRO A 389 20.65 12.75 -16.80
CA PRO A 389 21.98 12.49 -17.39
C PRO A 389 23.10 13.10 -16.56
#